data_96f0383df97eea93c986c6fe00612d4e
#
_entry.id   96f0383df97eea93c986c6fe00612d4e
#
_cell.length_a   1.000
_cell.length_b   1.000
_cell.length_c   1.000
_cell.angle_alpha   90.00
_cell.angle_beta   90.00
_cell.angle_gamma   90.00
#
_symmetry.space_group_name_H-M   'P 1'
#
loop_
_entity.id
_entity.type
_entity.pdbx_description
1 polymer ?
#
loop_
_entity_poly.entity_id
_entity_poly.type
_entity_poly.pdbx_seq_one_letter_code
_entity_poly.pdbx_strand_id
1 'polypeptide(L)'
;WIVYLSQHLKSEPDSRYDYSAIKIVAGEEVCTWQAAAEVLKGLRDGDATLSDNIDVLGSHYTSSSTDHAQELAREYGKELWFSEGSSPMAYSEGAWRFDEGNSGLTGINGALDIANRYFSMYPQGGMTLCQFQPVVAAYYDGVCYCQKQFINACDPWSGYYTLDSGFYTMLQFTKFM
;
A
#
# COMPACT_ATOMS: atom_id res chain seq x y z
N TRP A 1 -8.22 -4.75 -21.35
CA TRP A 1 -7.18 -3.74 -21.10
C TRP A 1 -5.94 -4.33 -20.48
N ILE A 2 -6.03 -5.02 -19.35
CA ILE A 2 -4.88 -5.60 -18.61
C ILE A 2 -4.04 -6.50 -19.55
N VAL A 3 -4.68 -7.43 -20.26
CA VAL A 3 -4.00 -8.33 -21.18
C VAL A 3 -3.28 -7.56 -22.28
N TYR A 4 -3.97 -6.61 -22.91
CA TYR A 4 -3.37 -5.78 -23.96
C TYR A 4 -2.18 -4.97 -23.46
N LEU A 5 -2.33 -4.31 -22.31
CA LEU A 5 -1.27 -3.51 -21.71
C LEU A 5 -0.05 -4.36 -21.36
N SER A 6 -0.26 -5.48 -20.69
CA SER A 6 0.80 -6.39 -20.29
C SER A 6 1.57 -6.93 -21.49
N GLN A 7 0.86 -7.44 -22.48
CA GLN A 7 1.47 -8.00 -23.69
C GLN A 7 2.24 -6.93 -24.47
N HIS A 8 1.70 -5.72 -24.58
CA HIS A 8 2.36 -4.63 -25.28
C HIS A 8 3.62 -4.17 -24.55
N LEU A 9 3.56 -3.96 -23.26
CA LEU A 9 4.72 -3.56 -22.47
C LEU A 9 5.81 -4.63 -22.46
N LYS A 10 5.44 -5.88 -22.19
CA LYS A 10 6.40 -6.98 -22.08
C LYS A 10 7.03 -7.38 -23.41
N SER A 11 6.45 -6.96 -24.54
CA SER A 11 6.99 -7.18 -25.89
C SER A 11 7.77 -5.99 -26.45
N GLU A 12 7.90 -4.90 -25.70
CA GLU A 12 8.61 -3.69 -26.18
C GLU A 12 10.09 -4.01 -26.43
N PRO A 13 10.62 -3.75 -27.62
CA PRO A 13 11.99 -4.14 -28.00
C PRO A 13 13.08 -3.13 -27.58
N ASP A 14 12.81 -2.22 -26.65
CA ASP A 14 13.81 -1.25 -26.20
C ASP A 14 14.90 -1.92 -25.38
N SER A 15 16.09 -2.06 -25.97
CA SER A 15 17.23 -2.72 -25.31
C SER A 15 17.83 -1.97 -24.11
N ARG A 16 17.37 -0.74 -23.83
CA ARG A 16 17.83 0.04 -22.67
C ARG A 16 17.12 -0.37 -21.37
N TYR A 17 15.96 -1.00 -21.48
CA TYR A 17 15.12 -1.37 -20.35
C TYR A 17 14.59 -2.79 -20.52
N ASP A 18 14.52 -3.51 -19.41
CA ASP A 18 13.86 -4.82 -19.36
C ASP A 18 12.37 -4.64 -19.00
N TYR A 19 11.56 -4.39 -19.98
CA TYR A 19 10.11 -4.24 -19.79
C TYR A 19 9.42 -5.56 -19.40
N SER A 20 10.06 -6.71 -19.61
CA SER A 20 9.52 -8.00 -19.16
C SER A 20 9.49 -8.13 -17.64
N ALA A 21 10.32 -7.36 -16.94
CA ALA A 21 10.37 -7.32 -15.48
C ALA A 21 9.28 -6.45 -14.84
N ILE A 22 8.50 -5.70 -15.65
CA ILE A 22 7.40 -4.87 -15.13
C ILE A 22 6.29 -5.79 -14.61
N LYS A 23 5.91 -5.58 -13.35
CA LYS A 23 4.76 -6.27 -12.75
C LYS A 23 3.46 -5.51 -13.00
N ILE A 24 2.45 -6.24 -13.42
CA ILE A 24 1.08 -5.72 -13.58
C ILE A 24 0.31 -6.02 -12.30
N VAL A 25 -0.14 -4.96 -11.65
CA VAL A 25 -0.96 -5.02 -10.43
C VAL A 25 -2.42 -4.87 -10.83
N ALA A 26 -3.30 -5.68 -10.27
CA ALA A 26 -4.73 -5.61 -10.47
C ALA A 26 -5.50 -5.75 -9.16
N GLY A 27 -6.76 -5.35 -9.18
CA GLY A 27 -7.62 -5.28 -8.00
C GLY A 27 -7.79 -3.84 -7.55
N GLU A 28 -6.81 -3.32 -6.83
CA GLU A 28 -6.70 -1.90 -6.45
C GLU A 28 -7.98 -1.28 -5.86
N GLU A 29 -8.73 -2.05 -5.09
CA GLU A 29 -9.96 -1.61 -4.46
C GLU A 29 -9.71 -1.12 -3.03
N VAL A 30 -10.49 -0.15 -2.61
CA VAL A 30 -10.36 0.47 -1.28
C VAL A 30 -11.04 -0.38 -0.20
N CYS A 31 -10.31 -0.67 0.85
CA CYS A 31 -10.77 -1.36 2.07
C CYS A 31 -11.21 -2.82 1.91
N THR A 32 -11.02 -3.43 0.76
CA THR A 32 -11.47 -4.79 0.51
C THR A 32 -10.60 -5.52 -0.51
N TRP A 33 -10.75 -6.83 -0.58
CA TRP A 33 -10.14 -7.70 -1.58
C TRP A 33 -11.16 -8.22 -2.60
N GLN A 34 -12.34 -7.62 -2.66
CA GLN A 34 -13.42 -8.10 -3.53
C GLN A 34 -13.06 -7.98 -5.01
N ALA A 35 -12.52 -6.82 -5.42
CA ALA A 35 -12.07 -6.63 -6.80
C ALA A 35 -10.95 -7.62 -7.17
N ALA A 36 -10.01 -7.86 -6.27
CA ALA A 36 -8.99 -8.88 -6.47
C ALA A 36 -9.60 -10.28 -6.64
N ALA A 37 -10.57 -10.63 -5.79
CA ALA A 37 -11.27 -11.91 -5.88
C ALA A 37 -12.08 -12.04 -7.20
N GLU A 38 -12.71 -10.96 -7.67
CA GLU A 38 -13.45 -10.95 -8.93
C GLU A 38 -12.53 -11.04 -10.15
N VAL A 39 -11.38 -10.38 -10.12
CA VAL A 39 -10.34 -10.53 -11.14
C VAL A 39 -9.91 -12.01 -11.23
N LEU A 40 -9.62 -12.64 -10.09
CA LEU A 40 -9.27 -14.05 -10.04
C LEU A 40 -10.42 -14.98 -10.40
N LYS A 41 -11.67 -14.60 -10.11
CA LYS A 41 -12.85 -15.36 -10.53
C LYS A 41 -13.00 -15.39 -12.05
N GLY A 42 -12.67 -14.31 -12.74
CA GLY A 42 -12.56 -14.31 -14.19
C GLY A 42 -11.55 -15.35 -14.69
N LEU A 43 -10.47 -15.58 -13.95
CA LEU A 43 -9.51 -16.65 -14.22
C LEU A 43 -10.13 -18.05 -14.08
N ARG A 44 -11.02 -18.25 -13.09
CA ARG A 44 -11.73 -19.51 -12.89
C ARG A 44 -12.69 -19.85 -14.02
N ASP A 45 -13.28 -18.85 -14.66
CA ASP A 45 -14.20 -19.03 -15.77
C ASP A 45 -13.50 -19.34 -17.10
N GLY A 46 -12.19 -19.57 -17.04
CA GLY A 46 -11.42 -20.12 -18.17
C GLY A 46 -10.64 -19.09 -18.99
N ASP A 47 -10.50 -17.86 -18.50
CA ASP A 47 -9.63 -16.88 -19.16
C ASP A 47 -8.18 -17.00 -18.67
N ALA A 48 -7.48 -18.01 -19.15
CA ALA A 48 -6.06 -18.23 -18.85
C ALA A 48 -5.17 -17.04 -19.25
N THR A 49 -5.60 -16.28 -20.26
CA THR A 49 -4.84 -15.11 -20.73
C THR A 49 -4.80 -13.99 -19.70
N LEU A 50 -5.82 -13.86 -18.86
CA LEU A 50 -5.82 -12.88 -17.78
C LEU A 50 -4.79 -13.25 -16.71
N SER A 51 -4.75 -14.51 -16.29
CA SER A 51 -3.78 -15.02 -15.32
C SER A 51 -2.34 -14.77 -15.75
N ASP A 52 -2.02 -15.03 -16.99
CA ASP A 52 -0.65 -14.87 -17.52
C ASP A 52 -0.22 -13.39 -17.60
N ASN A 53 -1.16 -12.47 -17.49
CA ASN A 53 -0.93 -11.04 -17.65
C ASN A 53 -1.11 -10.21 -16.39
N ILE A 54 -1.40 -10.84 -15.25
CA ILE A 54 -1.44 -10.23 -13.92
C ILE A 54 -0.37 -10.88 -13.06
N ASP A 55 0.46 -10.06 -12.45
CA ASP A 55 1.54 -10.53 -11.59
C ASP A 55 1.18 -10.41 -10.11
N VAL A 56 0.40 -9.39 -9.74
CA VAL A 56 0.12 -8.99 -8.37
C VAL A 56 -1.34 -8.62 -8.18
N LEU A 57 -1.88 -8.96 -7.02
CA LEU A 57 -3.17 -8.47 -6.55
C LEU A 57 -2.95 -7.38 -5.52
N GLY A 58 -3.48 -6.18 -5.77
CA GLY A 58 -3.38 -5.02 -4.91
C GLY A 58 -4.68 -4.72 -4.18
N SER A 59 -4.57 -4.12 -3.00
CA SER A 59 -5.70 -3.53 -2.29
C SER A 59 -5.27 -2.33 -1.47
N HIS A 60 -6.14 -1.32 -1.40
CA HIS A 60 -5.91 -0.07 -0.69
C HIS A 60 -6.53 -0.10 0.71
N TYR A 61 -5.86 0.51 1.68
CA TYR A 61 -6.38 0.78 3.03
C TYR A 61 -6.96 -0.43 3.77
N THR A 62 -6.60 -1.63 3.39
CA THR A 62 -7.03 -2.84 4.09
C THR A 62 -6.33 -2.99 5.43
N SER A 63 -6.99 -3.58 6.39
CA SER A 63 -6.37 -3.88 7.70
C SER A 63 -5.44 -5.09 7.65
N SER A 64 -5.78 -6.06 6.79
CA SER A 64 -5.02 -7.29 6.53
C SER A 64 -5.54 -7.93 5.26
N SER A 65 -4.83 -8.92 4.72
CA SER A 65 -5.44 -9.79 3.72
C SER A 65 -6.46 -10.73 4.38
N THR A 66 -7.46 -11.14 3.63
CA THR A 66 -8.37 -12.19 4.05
C THR A 66 -7.79 -13.57 3.72
N ASP A 67 -8.17 -14.60 4.46
CA ASP A 67 -7.76 -15.98 4.16
C ASP A 67 -8.11 -16.36 2.72
N HIS A 68 -9.28 -15.92 2.25
CA HIS A 68 -9.72 -16.15 0.89
C HIS A 68 -8.80 -15.50 -0.16
N ALA A 69 -8.35 -14.26 0.07
CA ALA A 69 -7.39 -13.60 -0.84
C ALA A 69 -6.05 -14.33 -0.85
N GLN A 70 -5.58 -14.79 0.31
CA GLN A 70 -4.34 -15.56 0.40
C GLN A 70 -4.44 -16.91 -0.31
N GLU A 71 -5.56 -17.60 -0.16
CA GLU A 71 -5.82 -18.88 -0.85
C GLU A 71 -5.83 -18.70 -2.37
N LEU A 72 -6.54 -17.70 -2.85
CA LEU A 72 -6.60 -17.39 -4.28
C LEU A 72 -5.23 -16.99 -4.83
N ALA A 73 -4.52 -16.12 -4.15
CA ALA A 73 -3.19 -15.71 -4.56
C ALA A 73 -2.24 -16.92 -4.66
N ARG A 74 -2.31 -17.82 -3.69
CA ARG A 74 -1.53 -19.06 -3.69
C ARG A 74 -1.94 -20.01 -4.80
N GLU A 75 -3.24 -20.19 -5.03
CA GLU A 75 -3.79 -21.04 -6.10
C GLU A 75 -3.32 -20.59 -7.48
N TYR A 76 -3.27 -19.30 -7.71
CA TYR A 76 -2.86 -18.70 -8.99
C TYR A 76 -1.41 -18.24 -9.05
N GLY A 77 -0.62 -18.45 -8.01
CA GLY A 77 0.78 -18.05 -7.94
C GLY A 77 1.00 -16.54 -7.99
N LYS A 78 0.12 -15.75 -7.39
CA LYS A 78 0.17 -14.29 -7.39
C LYS A 78 0.71 -13.74 -6.07
N GLU A 79 1.38 -12.59 -6.15
CA GLU A 79 1.73 -11.82 -4.97
C GLU A 79 0.52 -11.01 -4.47
N LEU A 80 0.52 -10.70 -3.18
CA LEU A 80 -0.43 -9.77 -2.57
C LEU A 80 0.31 -8.50 -2.14
N TRP A 81 -0.22 -7.33 -2.53
CA TRP A 81 0.32 -6.04 -2.15
C TRP A 81 -0.70 -5.20 -1.40
N PHE A 82 -0.29 -4.62 -0.28
CA PHE A 82 -0.92 -3.43 0.26
C PHE A 82 -0.39 -2.25 -0.54
N SER A 83 -1.07 -1.94 -1.62
CA SER A 83 -0.58 -1.05 -2.66
C SER A 83 -0.81 0.43 -2.36
N GLU A 84 -1.71 0.75 -1.42
CA GLU A 84 -1.91 2.10 -0.94
C GLU A 84 -2.48 2.13 0.48
N GLY A 85 -1.92 2.97 1.32
CA GLY A 85 -2.45 3.25 2.64
C GLY A 85 -1.86 4.48 3.27
N SER A 86 -2.64 5.12 4.16
CA SER A 86 -2.14 6.26 4.94
C SER A 86 -1.25 5.80 6.07
N SER A 87 -0.31 6.64 6.43
CA SER A 87 0.58 6.39 7.56
C SER A 87 0.56 7.59 8.53
N PRO A 88 0.21 7.36 9.76
CA PRO A 88 -0.45 6.20 10.35
C PRO A 88 -1.92 6.11 9.95
N MET A 89 -2.51 4.92 10.06
CA MET A 89 -3.91 4.67 9.70
C MET A 89 -4.85 4.62 10.89
N ALA A 90 -4.37 4.84 12.09
CA ALA A 90 -5.21 4.82 13.29
C ALA A 90 -6.24 5.92 13.25
N TYR A 91 -7.38 5.62 12.66
CA TYR A 91 -8.56 6.43 12.77
C TYR A 91 -9.37 5.96 13.94
N SER A 92 -9.42 6.72 15.01
CA SER A 92 -10.63 6.78 15.80
C SER A 92 -11.56 7.81 15.15
N GLU A 93 -12.85 7.57 15.12
CA GLU A 93 -13.83 8.59 14.74
C GLU A 93 -13.56 9.86 15.55
N GLY A 94 -13.40 11.00 14.88
CA GLY A 94 -13.03 12.27 15.51
C GLY A 94 -11.52 12.51 15.67
N ALA A 95 -10.67 11.58 15.36
CA ALA A 95 -9.22 11.75 15.37
C ALA A 95 -8.67 12.49 14.15
N TRP A 96 -9.40 13.43 13.65
CA TRP A 96 -8.90 14.42 12.72
C TRP A 96 -8.08 15.42 13.51
N ARG A 97 -6.93 15.33 13.45
CA ARG A 97 -5.72 15.83 13.76
C ARG A 97 -5.40 17.23 14.01
N PHE A 98 -6.37 18.03 14.06
CA PHE A 98 -6.28 19.38 14.59
C PHE A 98 -6.61 19.46 16.07
N ASP A 99 -7.03 18.35 16.67
CA ASP A 99 -7.21 18.32 18.13
C ASP A 99 -5.84 18.30 18.80
N GLU A 100 -5.51 19.41 19.43
CA GLU A 100 -4.41 19.49 20.38
C GLU A 100 -4.60 18.39 21.43
N GLY A 101 -3.83 17.37 21.35
CA GLY A 101 -3.94 16.23 22.26
C GLY A 101 -4.30 14.90 21.59
N ASN A 102 -4.55 14.88 20.29
CA ASN A 102 -4.65 13.64 19.56
C ASN A 102 -3.26 13.02 19.34
N SER A 103 -2.72 12.45 20.38
CA SER A 103 -1.47 11.69 20.33
C SER A 103 -1.62 10.35 19.59
N GLY A 104 -2.82 10.02 19.10
CA GLY A 104 -3.10 8.74 18.45
C GLY A 104 -2.30 8.51 17.18
N LEU A 105 -1.87 9.56 16.53
CA LEU A 105 -1.22 9.50 15.23
C LEU A 105 0.25 9.95 15.25
N THR A 106 0.69 10.51 16.34
CA THR A 106 2.07 10.93 16.55
C THR A 106 2.68 10.20 17.74
N GLY A 107 3.94 10.40 18.00
CA GLY A 107 4.62 9.76 19.12
C GLY A 107 4.57 8.22 19.04
N ILE A 108 4.53 7.60 20.21
CA ILE A 108 4.59 6.13 20.31
C ILE A 108 3.40 5.44 19.65
N ASN A 109 2.22 6.05 19.67
CA ASN A 109 1.03 5.47 19.08
C ASN A 109 1.13 5.40 17.54
N GLY A 110 1.68 6.42 16.90
CA GLY A 110 1.96 6.41 15.47
C GLY A 110 3.02 5.35 15.11
N ALA A 111 4.06 5.22 15.92
CA ALA A 111 5.07 4.19 15.75
C ALA A 111 4.48 2.77 15.85
N LEU A 112 3.64 2.53 16.86
CA LEU A 112 2.98 1.25 17.08
C LEU A 112 1.97 0.92 15.97
N ASP A 113 1.25 1.91 15.44
CA ASP A 113 0.34 1.69 14.31
C ASP A 113 1.10 1.17 13.09
N ILE A 114 2.20 1.80 12.73
CA ILE A 114 3.05 1.34 11.62
C ILE A 114 3.62 -0.05 11.88
N ALA A 115 4.12 -0.33 13.07
CA ALA A 115 4.61 -1.65 13.42
C ALA A 115 3.52 -2.72 13.29
N ASN A 116 2.33 -2.44 13.83
CA ASN A 116 1.19 -3.35 13.72
C ASN A 116 0.76 -3.58 12.28
N ARG A 117 0.83 -2.56 11.41
CA ARG A 117 0.56 -2.71 9.99
C ARG A 117 1.56 -3.65 9.34
N TYR A 118 2.84 -3.49 9.57
CA TYR A 118 3.84 -4.41 9.03
C TYR A 118 3.61 -5.85 9.47
N PHE A 119 3.31 -6.08 10.77
CA PHE A 119 2.98 -7.41 11.26
C PHE A 119 1.69 -7.99 10.65
N SER A 120 0.68 -7.17 10.47
CA SER A 120 -0.57 -7.60 9.85
C SER A 120 -0.41 -7.89 8.35
N MET A 121 0.40 -7.08 7.64
CA MET A 121 0.55 -7.21 6.20
C MET A 121 1.51 -8.35 5.83
N TYR A 122 2.71 -8.36 6.37
CA TYR A 122 3.74 -9.33 5.97
C TYR A 122 3.50 -10.73 6.55
N PRO A 123 3.70 -11.00 7.86
CA PRO A 123 3.62 -12.38 8.35
C PRO A 123 2.18 -12.91 8.47
N GLN A 124 1.20 -12.07 8.77
CA GLN A 124 -0.18 -12.51 8.91
C GLN A 124 -0.93 -12.47 7.58
N GLY A 125 -0.75 -11.40 6.82
CA GLY A 125 -1.44 -11.17 5.54
C GLY A 125 -0.80 -11.85 4.34
N GLY A 126 0.44 -12.31 4.47
CA GLY A 126 1.18 -12.92 3.36
C GLY A 126 1.49 -11.95 2.21
N MET A 127 1.48 -10.66 2.48
CA MET A 127 1.79 -9.64 1.49
C MET A 127 3.30 -9.54 1.29
N THR A 128 3.70 -9.17 0.08
CA THR A 128 5.12 -9.01 -0.29
C THR A 128 5.53 -7.55 -0.44
N LEU A 129 4.56 -6.64 -0.41
CA LEU A 129 4.82 -5.20 -0.44
C LEU A 129 3.76 -4.45 0.37
N CYS A 130 4.21 -3.41 1.11
CA CYS A 130 3.34 -2.46 1.80
C CYS A 130 3.77 -1.04 1.43
N GLN A 131 2.87 -0.31 0.76
CA GLN A 131 3.08 1.08 0.37
C GLN A 131 2.25 2.02 1.25
N PHE A 132 2.93 3.00 1.82
CA PHE A 132 2.30 4.05 2.61
C PHE A 132 2.39 5.39 1.90
N GLN A 133 1.34 6.19 2.05
CA GLN A 133 1.27 7.55 1.53
C GLN A 133 0.64 8.50 2.55
N PRO A 134 0.98 9.78 2.46
CA PRO A 134 2.14 10.35 1.78
C PRO A 134 3.43 10.16 2.61
N VAL A 135 4.57 10.09 1.96
CA VAL A 135 5.87 10.09 2.66
C VAL A 135 6.14 11.47 3.23
N VAL A 136 5.94 12.50 2.43
CA VAL A 136 6.09 13.89 2.82
C VAL A 136 4.76 14.61 2.64
N ALA A 137 4.28 15.28 3.65
CA ALA A 137 3.10 16.14 3.54
C ALA A 137 3.28 17.48 4.24
N ALA A 138 2.68 18.50 3.66
CA ALA A 138 2.56 19.80 4.27
C ALA A 138 1.45 19.79 5.35
N TYR A 139 1.67 20.57 6.39
CA TYR A 139 0.72 20.76 7.48
C TYR A 139 0.51 22.26 7.69
N TYR A 140 -0.56 22.79 7.14
CA TYR A 140 -0.99 24.15 7.35
C TYR A 140 -2.52 24.23 7.37
N ASP A 141 -3.06 25.32 7.87
CA ASP A 141 -4.50 25.50 8.03
C ASP A 141 -5.26 25.24 6.73
N GLY A 142 -6.32 24.45 6.83
CA GLY A 142 -7.16 24.08 5.69
C GLY A 142 -6.73 22.84 4.92
N VAL A 143 -5.61 22.21 5.25
CA VAL A 143 -5.18 20.94 4.64
C VAL A 143 -5.79 19.76 5.38
N CYS A 144 -6.61 18.98 4.69
CA CYS A 144 -7.36 17.88 5.32
C CYS A 144 -6.57 16.59 5.56
N TYR A 145 -5.40 16.41 4.94
CA TYR A 145 -4.60 15.19 5.05
C TYR A 145 -3.30 15.35 5.84
N CYS A 146 -3.20 16.42 6.60
CA CYS A 146 -2.06 16.65 7.46
C CYS A 146 -1.86 15.53 8.49
N GLN A 147 -0.60 15.28 8.87
CA GLN A 147 -0.17 14.28 9.88
C GLN A 147 -0.43 12.80 9.50
N LYS A 148 -0.65 12.48 8.25
CA LYS A 148 -0.67 11.11 7.73
C LYS A 148 0.66 10.69 7.11
N GLN A 149 1.65 11.55 7.23
CA GLN A 149 2.96 11.44 6.61
C GLN A 149 4.01 10.90 7.57
N PHE A 150 5.10 10.43 7.01
CA PHE A 150 6.32 10.13 7.76
C PHE A 150 7.19 11.36 8.00
N ILE A 151 7.19 12.28 7.04
CA ILE A 151 7.94 13.54 7.08
C ILE A 151 6.94 14.69 6.99
N ASN A 152 6.91 15.50 8.05
CA ASN A 152 6.03 16.64 8.12
C ASN A 152 6.76 17.92 7.70
N ALA A 153 6.36 18.49 6.58
CA ALA A 153 6.82 19.78 6.08
C ALA A 153 5.73 20.83 6.33
N CYS A 154 5.60 21.28 7.58
CA CYS A 154 4.54 22.22 8.01
C CYS A 154 4.40 23.42 7.13
N ASP A 155 5.52 24.01 6.76
CA ASP A 155 5.64 25.11 5.82
C ASP A 155 6.67 24.72 4.77
N PRO A 156 6.25 24.15 3.64
CA PRO A 156 7.17 23.59 2.66
C PRO A 156 8.11 24.63 2.03
N TRP A 157 7.74 25.91 2.07
CA TRP A 157 8.58 26.99 1.56
C TRP A 157 9.72 27.39 2.48
N SER A 158 9.59 27.07 3.78
CA SER A 158 10.64 27.36 4.78
C SER A 158 11.85 26.44 4.66
N GLY A 159 11.67 25.27 4.07
CA GLY A 159 12.64 24.18 4.09
C GLY A 159 12.70 23.45 5.42
N TYR A 160 11.90 23.83 6.41
CA TYR A 160 11.82 23.15 7.69
C TYR A 160 10.95 21.90 7.61
N TYR A 161 11.39 20.83 8.22
CA TYR A 161 10.62 19.59 8.33
C TYR A 161 10.88 18.89 9.68
N THR A 162 9.95 18.04 10.06
CA THR A 162 10.10 17.12 11.20
C THR A 162 9.87 15.69 10.75
N LEU A 163 10.52 14.76 11.43
CA LEU A 163 10.32 13.32 11.21
C LEU A 163 9.38 12.79 12.27
N ASP A 164 8.32 12.14 11.83
CA ASP A 164 7.38 11.51 12.74
C ASP A 164 7.87 10.14 13.20
N SER A 165 7.32 9.64 14.30
CA SER A 165 7.71 8.36 14.88
C SER A 165 7.55 7.18 13.94
N GLY A 166 6.54 7.22 13.06
CA GLY A 166 6.32 6.22 12.00
C GLY A 166 7.50 6.13 11.03
N PHE A 167 8.18 7.25 10.75
CA PHE A 167 9.38 7.26 9.91
C PHE A 167 10.48 6.36 10.51
N TYR A 168 10.76 6.52 11.80
CA TYR A 168 11.77 5.71 12.46
C TYR A 168 11.38 4.24 12.54
N THR A 169 10.10 3.95 12.74
CA THR A 169 9.59 2.57 12.71
C THR A 169 9.78 1.96 11.33
N MET A 170 9.40 2.66 10.28
CA MET A 170 9.61 2.20 8.90
C MET A 170 11.09 1.92 8.62
N LEU A 171 11.99 2.80 9.07
CA LEU A 171 13.43 2.59 8.92
C LEU A 171 13.92 1.30 9.59
N GLN A 172 13.38 0.95 10.76
CA GLN A 172 13.76 -0.29 11.44
C GLN A 172 13.32 -1.51 10.60
N PHE A 173 12.09 -1.52 10.12
CA PHE A 173 11.61 -2.61 9.28
C PHE A 173 12.41 -2.72 7.98
N THR A 174 12.59 -1.64 7.25
CA THR A 174 13.34 -1.66 5.97
C THR A 174 14.82 -2.00 6.12
N LYS A 175 15.40 -1.80 7.30
CA LYS A 175 16.79 -2.14 7.57
C LYS A 175 16.99 -3.62 7.90
N PHE A 176 15.99 -4.26 8.54
CA PHE A 176 16.14 -5.59 9.12
C PHE A 176 15.25 -6.67 8.47
N MET A 177 14.38 -6.29 7.54
CA MET A 177 13.63 -7.20 6.69
C MET A 177 14.25 -7.33 5.32
#